data_359aecf6f6cb8115dbb82759d5d5f7b1
#
_entry.id   359aecf6f6cb8115dbb82759d5d5f7b1
#
_cell.length_a   1.000
_cell.length_b   1.000
_cell.length_c   1.000
_cell.angle_alpha   90.00
_cell.angle_beta   90.00
_cell.angle_gamma   90.00
#
_symmetry.space_group_name_H-M   'P 1'
#
loop_
_entity.id
_entity.type
_entity.pdbx_description
1 polymer ?
#
loop_
_entity_poly.entity_id
_entity_poly.type
_entity_poly.pdbx_seq_one_letter_code
_entity_poly.pdbx_strand_id
1 'polypeptide(L)'
;MRYINTLHEGETIRNVYLCKGKRSAETRNGRPYDNLILQDKTGTLDGKVWDPNSGGIADYDELDFIEVYGEIISYNNNLQMNIKQIRKVQEGEYIAADYMPTTEKSTDGMYEELLGYIKKVDNQYLRQVLDHYFIKDETFIRNFKGHSAAKTVHHGFAGGLLEHTLSVVKFCDYMAGAYPILNKDLLFTAAICHDIGKTKELSSFPE
;
A
#
# COMPACT_ATOMS: atom_id res chain seq x y z
N MET A 1 4.03 13.87 12.67
CA MET A 1 4.53 13.50 11.33
C MET A 1 4.16 14.58 10.32
N ARG A 2 5.06 14.95 9.40
CA ARG A 2 4.74 15.84 8.26
C ARG A 2 4.61 14.99 7.01
N TYR A 3 3.48 15.09 6.34
CA TYR A 3 3.20 14.31 5.14
C TYR A 3 3.81 14.98 3.88
N ILE A 4 4.16 14.14 2.89
CA ILE A 4 4.82 14.58 1.65
C ILE A 4 4.02 15.65 0.94
N ASN A 5 2.70 15.53 0.88
CA ASN A 5 1.82 16.53 0.23
C ASN A 5 1.77 17.89 0.95
N THR A 6 2.37 18.02 2.15
CA THR A 6 2.44 19.28 2.91
C THR A 6 3.82 19.94 2.88
N LEU A 7 4.77 19.36 2.13
CA LEU A 7 6.14 19.87 2.05
C LEU A 7 6.26 21.00 1.04
N HIS A 8 7.14 21.95 1.35
CA HIS A 8 7.43 23.09 0.48
C HIS A 8 8.95 23.24 0.29
N GLU A 9 9.33 23.84 -0.82
CA GLU A 9 10.74 24.19 -1.10
C GLU A 9 11.33 25.09 -0.01
N GLY A 10 12.60 24.85 0.33
CA GLY A 10 13.33 25.59 1.36
C GLY A 10 13.16 25.08 2.79
N GLU A 11 12.28 24.11 3.02
CA GLU A 11 12.11 23.54 4.36
C GLU A 11 13.22 22.54 4.68
N THR A 12 13.70 22.59 5.93
CA THR A 12 14.56 21.54 6.50
C THR A 12 13.72 20.70 7.45
N ILE A 13 13.66 19.40 7.20
CA ILE A 13 12.82 18.50 7.98
C ILE A 13 13.61 17.30 8.52
N ARG A 14 13.10 16.76 9.63
CA ARG A 14 13.45 15.43 10.16
C ARG A 14 12.15 14.64 10.28
N ASN A 15 12.06 13.55 9.56
CA ASN A 15 10.84 12.73 9.58
C ASN A 15 11.14 11.30 9.16
N VAL A 16 10.22 10.38 9.50
CA VAL A 16 10.28 8.98 9.07
C VAL A 16 9.53 8.83 7.76
N TYR A 17 10.11 8.06 6.82
CA TYR A 17 9.48 7.64 5.56
C TYR A 17 9.79 6.17 5.27
N LEU A 18 8.96 5.53 4.46
CA LEU A 18 9.28 4.25 3.85
C LEU A 18 10.25 4.47 2.67
N CYS A 19 11.39 3.80 2.68
CA CYS A 19 12.30 3.75 1.53
C CYS A 19 11.71 2.81 0.47
N LYS A 20 10.81 3.30 -0.38
CA LYS A 20 10.14 2.51 -1.41
C LYS A 20 11.10 2.00 -2.49
N GLY A 21 12.18 2.71 -2.73
CA GLY A 21 13.18 2.34 -3.72
C GLY A 21 14.52 2.98 -3.41
N LYS A 22 15.61 2.24 -3.70
CA LYS A 22 17.00 2.67 -3.56
C LYS A 22 17.77 2.32 -4.82
N ARG A 23 18.45 3.29 -5.39
CA ARG A 23 19.33 3.09 -6.54
C ARG A 23 20.64 3.83 -6.33
N SER A 24 21.71 3.08 -6.13
CA SER A 24 23.07 3.64 -6.07
C SER A 24 23.59 3.95 -7.48
N ALA A 25 24.26 5.06 -7.62
CA ALA A 25 24.85 5.54 -8.87
C ALA A 25 26.11 6.35 -8.58
N GLU A 26 26.86 6.70 -9.63
CA GLU A 26 28.04 7.57 -9.54
C GLU A 26 27.81 8.88 -10.30
N THR A 27 28.33 9.95 -9.74
CA THR A 27 28.41 11.24 -10.43
C THR A 27 29.43 11.18 -11.58
N ARG A 28 29.42 12.15 -12.50
CA ARG A 28 30.44 12.26 -13.57
C ARG A 28 31.89 12.26 -13.06
N ASN A 29 32.10 12.63 -11.80
CA ASN A 29 33.41 12.67 -11.15
C ASN A 29 33.69 11.41 -10.32
N GLY A 30 32.93 10.32 -10.49
CA GLY A 30 33.14 9.04 -9.79
C GLY A 30 32.74 9.04 -8.31
N ARG A 31 31.98 10.04 -7.83
CA ARG A 31 31.48 10.05 -6.46
C ARG A 31 30.18 9.27 -6.36
N PRO A 32 30.09 8.30 -5.42
CA PRO A 32 28.87 7.55 -5.23
C PRO A 32 27.75 8.44 -4.65
N TYR A 33 26.52 8.17 -5.03
CA TYR A 33 25.33 8.76 -4.43
C TYR A 33 24.16 7.80 -4.54
N ASP A 34 23.21 7.91 -3.61
CA ASP A 34 21.98 7.13 -3.67
C ASP A 34 20.80 8.02 -4.10
N ASN A 35 19.99 7.45 -5.00
CA ASN A 35 18.65 7.95 -5.29
C ASN A 35 17.65 7.13 -4.51
N LEU A 36 16.80 7.78 -3.75
CA LEU A 36 15.74 7.17 -2.97
C LEU A 36 14.38 7.60 -3.51
N ILE A 37 13.42 6.71 -3.36
CA ILE A 37 12.00 7.04 -3.44
C ILE A 37 11.47 6.91 -2.02
N LEU A 38 11.23 8.04 -1.36
CA LEU A 38 10.60 8.10 -0.06
C LEU A 38 9.08 8.07 -0.22
N GLN A 39 8.37 7.35 0.65
CA GLN A 39 6.92 7.21 0.58
C GLN A 39 6.27 7.44 1.93
N ASP A 40 5.13 8.11 1.91
CA ASP A 40 4.11 8.07 2.95
C ASP A 40 2.71 7.84 2.32
N LYS A 41 1.65 7.85 3.11
CA LYS A 41 0.28 7.62 2.63
C LYS A 41 -0.24 8.69 1.65
N THR A 42 0.43 9.83 1.55
CA THR A 42 0.00 10.95 0.71
C THR A 42 0.72 11.02 -0.63
N GLY A 43 1.82 10.24 -0.80
CA GLY A 43 2.55 10.21 -2.05
C GLY A 43 4.00 9.77 -1.90
N THR A 44 4.81 10.11 -2.91
CA THR A 44 6.23 9.82 -2.97
C THR A 44 7.04 11.10 -3.15
N LEU A 45 8.28 11.09 -2.66
CA LEU A 45 9.25 12.17 -2.76
C LEU A 45 10.60 11.60 -3.15
N ASP A 46 11.23 12.18 -4.18
CA ASP A 46 12.60 11.83 -4.54
C ASP A 46 13.57 12.31 -3.46
N GLY A 47 14.51 11.43 -3.08
CA GLY A 47 15.57 11.73 -2.13
C GLY A 47 16.95 11.54 -2.77
N LYS A 48 17.90 12.39 -2.40
CA LYS A 48 19.31 12.29 -2.80
C LYS A 48 20.21 12.23 -1.58
N VAL A 49 21.06 11.21 -1.54
CA VAL A 49 22.14 11.05 -0.57
C VAL A 49 23.45 11.21 -1.33
N TRP A 50 24.07 12.38 -1.27
CA TRP A 50 25.26 12.71 -2.05
C TRP A 50 26.56 12.08 -1.54
N ASP A 51 26.57 11.61 -0.29
CA ASP A 51 27.68 10.88 0.32
C ASP A 51 27.14 9.75 1.20
N PRO A 52 26.78 8.59 0.58
CA PRO A 52 26.21 7.47 1.32
C PRO A 52 27.16 6.83 2.33
N ASN A 53 28.48 7.09 2.23
CA ASN A 53 29.48 6.56 3.15
C ASN A 53 29.80 7.52 4.30
N SER A 54 29.12 8.66 4.40
CA SER A 54 29.35 9.61 5.50
C SER A 54 28.83 9.07 6.83
N GLY A 55 29.44 9.49 7.94
CA GLY A 55 29.10 9.03 9.30
C GLY A 55 27.68 9.41 9.77
N GLY A 56 26.94 10.20 8.99
CA GLY A 56 25.54 10.55 9.26
C GLY A 56 24.52 9.64 8.54
N ILE A 57 24.98 8.70 7.71
CA ILE A 57 24.15 7.79 6.94
C ILE A 57 24.32 6.38 7.54
N ALA A 58 23.27 5.87 8.18
CA ALA A 58 23.22 4.47 8.62
C ALA A 58 23.00 3.54 7.43
N ASP A 59 23.27 2.26 7.62
CA ASP A 59 22.94 1.22 6.64
C ASP A 59 21.44 1.03 6.53
N TYR A 60 20.91 1.02 5.29
CA TYR A 60 19.49 0.89 4.97
C TYR A 60 19.27 0.28 3.60
N ASP A 61 18.13 -0.36 3.41
CA ASP A 61 17.73 -0.97 2.14
C ASP A 61 16.34 -0.54 1.69
N GLU A 62 15.94 -1.01 0.50
CA GLU A 62 14.56 -0.89 0.04
C GLU A 62 13.61 -1.54 1.06
N LEU A 63 12.47 -0.90 1.24
CA LEU A 63 11.39 -1.28 2.17
C LEU A 63 11.71 -1.05 3.65
N ASP A 64 12.87 -0.53 3.99
CA ASP A 64 13.15 -0.08 5.35
C ASP A 64 12.38 1.21 5.69
N PHE A 65 11.95 1.31 6.94
CA PHE A 65 11.51 2.58 7.51
C PHE A 65 12.75 3.34 7.99
N ILE A 66 12.93 4.53 7.45
CA ILE A 66 14.11 5.36 7.70
C ILE A 66 13.71 6.75 8.19
N GLU A 67 14.34 7.22 9.26
CA GLU A 67 14.28 8.62 9.64
C GLU A 67 15.33 9.37 8.82
N VAL A 68 14.89 10.33 8.05
CA VAL A 68 15.74 11.18 7.23
C VAL A 68 15.76 12.60 7.75
N TYR A 69 16.93 13.24 7.69
CA TYR A 69 17.09 14.67 7.92
C TYR A 69 17.69 15.32 6.69
N GLY A 70 17.07 16.36 6.18
CA GLY A 70 17.52 17.02 4.96
C GLY A 70 16.66 18.22 4.60
N GLU A 71 16.98 18.80 3.45
CA GLU A 71 16.39 20.02 2.92
C GLU A 71 15.55 19.70 1.69
N ILE A 72 14.37 20.27 1.61
CA ILE A 72 13.48 20.17 0.45
C ILE A 72 13.88 21.22 -0.57
N ILE A 73 14.19 20.78 -1.77
CA ILE A 73 14.56 21.65 -2.91
C ILE A 73 13.60 21.41 -4.09
N SER A 74 13.59 22.33 -5.03
CA SER A 74 12.93 22.14 -6.32
C SER A 74 13.97 21.77 -7.38
N TYR A 75 13.74 20.67 -8.10
CA TYR A 75 14.55 20.24 -9.22
C TYR A 75 13.65 19.83 -10.40
N ASN A 76 13.79 20.46 -11.55
CA ASN A 76 12.93 20.25 -12.71
C ASN A 76 11.42 20.36 -12.40
N ASN A 77 11.04 21.35 -11.60
CA ASN A 77 9.66 21.61 -11.13
C ASN A 77 9.07 20.52 -10.24
N ASN A 78 9.88 19.59 -9.73
CA ASN A 78 9.47 18.59 -8.75
C ASN A 78 10.20 18.82 -7.42
N LEU A 79 9.52 18.57 -6.32
CA LEU A 79 10.17 18.59 -5.01
C LEU A 79 11.11 17.38 -4.90
N GLN A 80 12.27 17.62 -4.29
CA GLN A 80 13.28 16.61 -4.00
C GLN A 80 13.89 16.89 -2.63
N MET A 81 14.26 15.86 -1.89
CA MET A 81 14.95 16.01 -0.61
C MET A 81 16.45 15.78 -0.74
N ASN A 82 17.26 16.77 -0.39
CA ASN A 82 18.70 16.58 -0.16
C ASN A 82 18.93 16.03 1.23
N ILE A 83 19.19 14.74 1.32
CA ILE A 83 19.30 14.00 2.59
C ILE A 83 20.74 14.13 3.12
N LYS A 84 20.85 14.54 4.39
CA LYS A 84 22.11 14.73 5.11
C LYS A 84 22.36 13.68 6.18
N GLN A 85 21.29 13.09 6.73
CA GLN A 85 21.35 12.03 7.72
C GLN A 85 20.25 11.00 7.47
N ILE A 86 20.58 9.75 7.73
CA ILE A 86 19.65 8.62 7.73
C ILE A 86 19.88 7.77 8.97
N ARG A 87 18.79 7.41 9.64
CA ARG A 87 18.76 6.42 10.71
C ARG A 87 17.68 5.38 10.38
N LYS A 88 18.02 4.09 10.47
CA LYS A 88 17.03 3.03 10.38
C LYS A 88 16.11 3.07 11.61
N VAL A 89 14.82 2.93 11.41
CA VAL A 89 13.79 3.01 12.45
C VAL A 89 13.35 1.59 12.82
N GLN A 90 13.15 1.35 14.11
CA GLN A 90 12.72 0.04 14.61
C GLN A 90 11.20 -0.05 14.71
N GLU A 91 10.69 -1.27 14.73
CA GLU A 91 9.28 -1.54 14.96
C GLU A 91 8.81 -0.91 16.27
N GLY A 92 7.69 -0.20 16.22
CA GLY A 92 7.16 0.57 17.35
C GLY A 92 7.50 2.06 17.35
N GLU A 93 8.49 2.51 16.57
CA GLU A 93 8.81 3.93 16.39
C GLU A 93 7.98 4.61 15.28
N TYR A 94 7.19 3.84 14.53
CA TYR A 94 6.35 4.34 13.44
C TYR A 94 4.98 3.63 13.41
N ILE A 95 4.02 4.29 12.80
CA ILE A 95 2.69 3.72 12.54
C ILE A 95 2.63 3.37 11.05
N ALA A 96 2.66 2.11 10.75
CA ALA A 96 2.76 1.62 9.38
C ALA A 96 1.66 2.12 8.43
N ALA A 97 0.44 2.32 8.94
CA ALA A 97 -0.67 2.89 8.16
C ALA A 97 -0.38 4.31 7.62
N ASP A 98 0.61 5.03 8.18
CA ASP A 98 0.98 6.36 7.71
C ASP A 98 1.90 6.36 6.48
N TYR A 99 2.39 5.17 6.07
CA TYR A 99 3.34 5.04 4.96
C TYR A 99 2.78 4.29 3.75
N MET A 100 1.62 3.67 3.90
CA MET A 100 0.96 2.99 2.79
C MET A 100 -0.08 3.92 2.17
N PRO A 101 -0.08 4.11 0.84
CA PRO A 101 -1.21 4.74 0.18
C PRO A 101 -2.49 4.05 0.63
N THR A 102 -3.49 4.82 0.99
CA THR A 102 -4.83 4.31 1.31
C THR A 102 -5.72 4.47 0.09
N THR A 103 -6.72 3.61 -0.05
CA THR A 103 -7.77 3.83 -1.02
C THR A 103 -8.48 5.16 -0.73
N GLU A 104 -8.78 5.94 -1.77
CA GLU A 104 -9.59 7.16 -1.63
C GLU A 104 -11.03 6.85 -1.23
N LYS A 105 -11.46 5.59 -1.37
CA LYS A 105 -12.81 5.13 -1.05
C LYS A 105 -12.90 4.74 0.43
N SER A 106 -14.04 5.01 1.04
CA SER A 106 -14.33 4.52 2.38
C SER A 106 -14.27 2.99 2.44
N THR A 107 -13.35 2.45 3.24
CA THR A 107 -13.21 1.00 3.43
C THR A 107 -14.49 0.38 3.97
N ASP A 108 -15.20 1.08 4.88
CA ASP A 108 -16.47 0.61 5.42
C ASP A 108 -17.56 0.62 4.34
N GLY A 109 -17.63 1.68 3.52
CA GLY A 109 -18.58 1.73 2.41
C GLY A 109 -18.35 0.64 1.36
N MET A 110 -17.09 0.35 1.02
CA MET A 110 -16.74 -0.78 0.13
C MET A 110 -17.12 -2.13 0.72
N TYR A 111 -16.94 -2.29 2.04
CA TYR A 111 -17.27 -3.52 2.72
C TYR A 111 -18.79 -3.77 2.76
N GLU A 112 -19.57 -2.75 3.06
CA GLU A 112 -21.03 -2.82 3.00
C GLU A 112 -21.54 -3.18 1.60
N GLU A 113 -20.91 -2.62 0.56
CA GLU A 113 -21.23 -2.96 -0.82
C GLU A 113 -20.91 -4.44 -1.11
N LEU A 114 -19.76 -4.96 -0.65
CA LEU A 114 -19.39 -6.38 -0.77
C LEU A 114 -20.42 -7.30 -0.07
N LEU A 115 -20.85 -6.93 1.15
CA LEU A 115 -21.91 -7.65 1.86
C LEU A 115 -23.22 -7.65 1.09
N GLY A 116 -23.51 -6.58 0.34
CA GLY A 116 -24.64 -6.54 -0.59
C GLY A 116 -24.57 -7.61 -1.68
N TYR A 117 -23.37 -7.87 -2.24
CA TYR A 117 -23.16 -8.95 -3.22
C TYR A 117 -23.25 -10.33 -2.57
N ILE A 118 -22.73 -10.51 -1.37
CA ILE A 118 -22.87 -11.75 -0.61
C ILE A 118 -24.36 -12.08 -0.40
N LYS A 119 -25.19 -11.10 -0.09
CA LYS A 119 -26.64 -11.28 0.09
C LYS A 119 -27.38 -11.75 -1.16
N LYS A 120 -26.83 -11.49 -2.36
CA LYS A 120 -27.39 -11.93 -3.64
C LYS A 120 -27.11 -13.40 -3.99
N VAL A 121 -26.29 -14.11 -3.19
CA VAL A 121 -25.98 -15.55 -3.38
C VAL A 121 -27.10 -16.36 -2.74
N ASP A 122 -27.87 -17.10 -3.54
CA ASP A 122 -29.06 -17.88 -3.10
C ASP A 122 -28.69 -19.28 -2.63
N ASN A 123 -27.62 -19.88 -3.19
CA ASN A 123 -27.15 -21.21 -2.81
C ASN A 123 -26.69 -21.23 -1.36
N GLN A 124 -27.37 -22.00 -0.50
CA GLN A 124 -27.15 -22.05 0.93
C GLN A 124 -25.72 -22.48 1.35
N TYR A 125 -25.11 -23.39 0.59
CA TYR A 125 -23.75 -23.90 0.92
C TYR A 125 -22.68 -22.85 0.60
N LEU A 126 -22.77 -22.23 -0.56
CA LEU A 126 -21.88 -21.13 -0.95
C LEU A 126 -22.05 -19.95 -0.02
N ARG A 127 -23.30 -19.63 0.34
CA ARG A 127 -23.60 -18.56 1.28
C ARG A 127 -23.02 -18.84 2.66
N GLN A 128 -23.06 -20.07 3.18
CA GLN A 128 -22.46 -20.44 4.47
C GLN A 128 -20.94 -20.21 4.48
N VAL A 129 -20.24 -20.51 3.38
CA VAL A 129 -18.80 -20.22 3.25
C VAL A 129 -18.53 -18.72 3.33
N LEU A 130 -19.27 -17.91 2.57
CA LEU A 130 -19.13 -16.46 2.58
C LEU A 130 -19.48 -15.86 3.94
N ASP A 131 -20.56 -16.31 4.57
CA ASP A 131 -20.97 -15.83 5.90
C ASP A 131 -19.93 -16.18 6.98
N HIS A 132 -19.25 -17.34 6.85
CA HIS A 132 -18.21 -17.72 7.79
C HIS A 132 -17.06 -16.69 7.78
N TYR A 133 -16.50 -16.38 6.62
CA TYR A 133 -15.36 -15.48 6.50
C TYR A 133 -15.73 -14.00 6.63
N PHE A 134 -16.83 -13.58 5.99
CA PHE A 134 -17.17 -12.16 5.83
C PHE A 134 -18.24 -11.64 6.80
N ILE A 135 -18.77 -12.47 7.71
CA ILE A 135 -19.75 -12.02 8.70
C ILE A 135 -19.36 -12.48 10.11
N LYS A 136 -18.81 -13.70 10.27
CA LYS A 136 -18.59 -14.31 11.59
C LYS A 136 -17.15 -14.22 12.08
N ASP A 137 -16.17 -14.23 11.18
CA ASP A 137 -14.74 -14.18 11.55
C ASP A 137 -14.26 -12.72 11.58
N GLU A 138 -14.38 -12.09 12.76
CA GLU A 138 -13.96 -10.70 12.96
C GLU A 138 -12.47 -10.46 12.68
N THR A 139 -11.62 -11.46 12.94
CA THR A 139 -10.19 -11.38 12.69
C THR A 139 -9.91 -11.38 11.19
N PHE A 140 -10.54 -12.28 10.45
CA PHE A 140 -10.44 -12.29 8.99
C PHE A 140 -10.97 -10.99 8.39
N ILE A 141 -12.13 -10.50 8.83
CA ILE A 141 -12.75 -9.25 8.36
C ILE A 141 -11.80 -8.07 8.51
N ARG A 142 -11.19 -7.93 9.69
CA ARG A 142 -10.24 -6.84 9.98
C ARG A 142 -9.03 -6.91 9.05
N ASN A 143 -8.45 -8.09 8.93
CA ASN A 143 -7.29 -8.32 8.05
C ASN A 143 -7.65 -8.06 6.60
N PHE A 144 -8.75 -8.60 6.10
CA PHE A 144 -9.21 -8.43 4.72
C PHE A 144 -9.47 -6.96 4.35
N LYS A 145 -10.10 -6.20 5.26
CA LYS A 145 -10.35 -4.76 5.08
C LYS A 145 -9.09 -3.92 5.04
N GLY A 146 -8.06 -4.31 5.81
CA GLY A 146 -6.80 -3.57 5.90
C GLY A 146 -5.74 -4.01 4.90
N HIS A 147 -5.89 -5.19 4.30
CA HIS A 147 -4.83 -5.82 3.51
C HIS A 147 -4.64 -5.19 2.12
N SER A 148 -3.38 -5.23 1.65
CA SER A 148 -3.03 -4.94 0.26
C SER A 148 -3.33 -6.13 -0.65
N ALA A 149 -3.66 -5.89 -1.92
CA ALA A 149 -3.85 -6.95 -2.92
C ALA A 149 -2.54 -7.40 -3.59
N ALA A 150 -1.47 -6.61 -3.51
CA ALA A 150 -0.19 -6.90 -4.16
C ALA A 150 0.99 -6.20 -3.44
N LYS A 151 2.21 -6.71 -3.66
CA LYS A 151 3.44 -6.13 -3.08
C LYS A 151 3.84 -4.79 -3.72
N THR A 152 3.62 -4.56 -5.02
CA THR A 152 4.24 -3.41 -5.72
C THR A 152 3.41 -2.75 -6.84
N VAL A 153 2.34 -3.37 -7.35
CA VAL A 153 1.58 -2.85 -8.51
C VAL A 153 0.10 -2.79 -8.14
N HIS A 154 -0.81 -2.47 -8.99
CA HIS A 154 -2.25 -2.25 -8.77
C HIS A 154 -2.81 -2.79 -7.42
N HIS A 155 -3.42 -1.91 -6.61
CA HIS A 155 -3.97 -2.21 -5.28
C HIS A 155 -2.94 -2.58 -4.18
N GLY A 156 -1.66 -2.19 -4.34
CA GLY A 156 -0.60 -2.32 -3.33
C GLY A 156 -0.72 -1.30 -2.18
N PHE A 157 -1.92 -1.01 -1.68
CA PHE A 157 -2.22 -0.05 -0.61
C PHE A 157 -3.19 -0.65 0.40
N ALA A 158 -3.27 -0.07 1.59
CA ALA A 158 -4.20 -0.51 2.63
C ALA A 158 -5.66 -0.44 2.13
N GLY A 159 -6.39 -1.55 2.24
CA GLY A 159 -7.74 -1.70 1.67
C GLY A 159 -7.76 -2.12 0.19
N GLY A 160 -6.59 -2.29 -0.43
CA GLY A 160 -6.48 -2.68 -1.84
C GLY A 160 -7.07 -4.04 -2.14
N LEU A 161 -6.96 -5.01 -1.22
CA LEU A 161 -7.56 -6.33 -1.39
C LEU A 161 -9.09 -6.27 -1.46
N LEU A 162 -9.71 -5.48 -0.59
CA LEU A 162 -11.15 -5.26 -0.61
C LEU A 162 -11.58 -4.53 -1.89
N GLU A 163 -10.87 -3.47 -2.30
CA GLU A 163 -11.19 -2.73 -3.52
C GLU A 163 -11.04 -3.59 -4.77
N HIS A 164 -9.98 -4.39 -4.85
CA HIS A 164 -9.77 -5.35 -5.93
C HIS A 164 -10.91 -6.37 -6.00
N THR A 165 -11.21 -7.03 -4.88
CA THR A 165 -12.28 -8.04 -4.80
C THR A 165 -13.63 -7.44 -5.22
N LEU A 166 -13.95 -6.25 -4.72
CA LEU A 166 -15.19 -5.56 -5.08
C LEU A 166 -15.25 -5.24 -6.58
N SER A 167 -14.14 -4.82 -7.19
CA SER A 167 -14.06 -4.55 -8.62
C SER A 167 -14.30 -5.80 -9.46
N VAL A 168 -13.73 -6.95 -9.05
CA VAL A 168 -13.94 -8.25 -9.72
C VAL A 168 -15.40 -8.68 -9.59
N VAL A 169 -16.00 -8.55 -8.40
CA VAL A 169 -17.41 -8.92 -8.19
C VAL A 169 -18.35 -8.06 -9.04
N LYS A 170 -18.11 -6.76 -9.17
CA LYS A 170 -18.88 -5.86 -10.05
C LYS A 170 -18.81 -6.29 -11.51
N PHE A 171 -17.63 -6.65 -11.96
CA PHE A 171 -17.45 -7.20 -13.31
C PHE A 171 -18.25 -8.51 -13.49
N CYS A 172 -18.20 -9.40 -12.49
CA CYS A 172 -18.97 -10.64 -12.49
C CYS A 172 -20.49 -10.40 -12.47
N ASP A 173 -20.98 -9.38 -11.77
CA ASP A 173 -22.41 -9.01 -11.76
C ASP A 173 -22.87 -8.56 -13.15
N TYR A 174 -22.06 -7.72 -13.82
CA TYR A 174 -22.29 -7.35 -15.21
C TYR A 174 -22.36 -8.58 -16.15
N MET A 175 -21.38 -9.49 -16.02
CA MET A 175 -21.31 -10.71 -16.84
C MET A 175 -22.51 -11.63 -16.60
N ALA A 176 -22.92 -11.82 -15.34
CA ALA A 176 -24.10 -12.64 -15.01
C ALA A 176 -25.41 -12.06 -15.59
N GLY A 177 -25.51 -10.72 -15.65
CA GLY A 177 -26.64 -10.05 -16.29
C GLY A 177 -26.63 -10.17 -17.82
N ALA A 178 -25.45 -10.08 -18.44
CA ALA A 178 -25.29 -10.17 -19.88
C ALA A 178 -25.42 -11.62 -20.42
N TYR A 179 -25.06 -12.61 -19.61
CA TYR A 179 -25.03 -14.03 -20.01
C TYR A 179 -25.79 -14.90 -19.00
N PRO A 180 -27.12 -15.08 -19.17
CA PRO A 180 -27.97 -15.84 -18.24
C PRO A 180 -27.59 -17.31 -18.04
N ILE A 181 -26.75 -17.89 -18.93
CA ILE A 181 -26.22 -19.25 -18.80
C ILE A 181 -25.21 -19.39 -17.66
N LEU A 182 -24.62 -18.26 -17.19
CA LEU A 182 -23.65 -18.27 -16.09
C LEU A 182 -24.34 -18.51 -14.76
N ASN A 183 -23.75 -19.38 -13.94
CA ASN A 183 -24.22 -19.58 -12.57
C ASN A 183 -23.73 -18.39 -11.71
N LYS A 184 -24.63 -17.47 -11.42
CA LYS A 184 -24.37 -16.25 -10.66
C LYS A 184 -23.78 -16.53 -9.28
N ASP A 185 -24.29 -17.53 -8.56
CA ASP A 185 -23.86 -17.86 -7.22
C ASP A 185 -22.40 -18.36 -7.18
N LEU A 186 -22.05 -19.23 -8.15
CA LEU A 186 -20.66 -19.67 -8.30
C LEU A 186 -19.76 -18.52 -8.72
N LEU A 187 -20.20 -17.68 -9.65
CA LEU A 187 -19.41 -16.56 -10.16
C LEU A 187 -19.08 -15.55 -9.03
N PHE A 188 -20.09 -15.18 -8.24
CA PHE A 188 -19.90 -14.27 -7.10
C PHE A 188 -19.03 -14.89 -6.03
N THR A 189 -19.28 -16.15 -5.65
CA THR A 189 -18.48 -16.82 -4.63
C THR A 189 -17.03 -16.95 -5.07
N ALA A 190 -16.78 -17.36 -6.30
CA ALA A 190 -15.42 -17.43 -6.84
C ALA A 190 -14.73 -16.07 -6.85
N ALA A 191 -15.43 -15.02 -7.30
CA ALA A 191 -14.91 -13.65 -7.32
C ALA A 191 -14.58 -13.13 -5.92
N ILE A 192 -15.40 -13.44 -4.92
CA ILE A 192 -15.17 -13.00 -3.54
C ILE A 192 -14.02 -13.78 -2.87
N CYS A 193 -13.91 -15.08 -3.18
CA CYS A 193 -12.96 -15.97 -2.51
C CYS A 193 -11.59 -16.10 -3.20
N HIS A 194 -11.41 -15.65 -4.46
CA HIS A 194 -10.22 -15.97 -5.26
C HIS A 194 -8.90 -15.55 -4.60
N ASP A 195 -8.93 -14.47 -3.83
CA ASP A 195 -7.74 -13.86 -3.23
C ASP A 195 -7.74 -13.86 -1.68
N ILE A 196 -8.64 -14.61 -1.02
CA ILE A 196 -8.69 -14.63 0.46
C ILE A 196 -7.41 -15.16 1.10
N GLY A 197 -6.65 -15.99 0.40
CA GLY A 197 -5.35 -16.52 0.85
C GLY A 197 -4.30 -15.43 1.06
N LYS A 198 -4.40 -14.30 0.33
CA LYS A 198 -3.47 -13.18 0.46
C LYS A 198 -3.40 -12.60 1.88
N THR A 199 -4.47 -12.72 2.65
CA THR A 199 -4.48 -12.32 4.07
C THR A 199 -3.50 -13.09 4.96
N LYS A 200 -2.93 -14.21 4.47
CA LYS A 200 -1.93 -15.04 5.14
C LYS A 200 -0.59 -15.10 4.42
N GLU A 201 -0.60 -14.90 3.09
CA GLU A 201 0.61 -15.03 2.25
C GLU A 201 1.39 -13.72 2.14
N LEU A 202 0.68 -12.61 2.18
CA LEU A 202 1.29 -11.30 2.16
C LEU A 202 1.34 -10.80 3.60
N SER A 203 2.53 -10.45 4.08
CA SER A 203 2.63 -9.58 5.24
C SER A 203 1.83 -8.30 4.94
N SER A 204 1.24 -7.69 5.95
CA SER A 204 0.57 -6.37 5.80
C SER A 204 1.55 -5.30 5.32
N PHE A 205 2.83 -5.67 5.23
CA PHE A 205 3.96 -4.90 4.74
C PHE A 205 4.70 -5.68 3.67
N PRO A 206 5.23 -5.00 2.64
CA PRO A 206 6.23 -5.60 1.79
C PRO A 206 7.44 -5.99 2.67
N GLU A 207 7.74 -7.29 2.73
CA GLU A 207 9.03 -7.80 3.18
C GLU A 207 10.08 -7.49 2.15
#